data_d88d3667b9a679181ccdd8c18c351cf6
#
_entry.id   d88d3667b9a679181ccdd8c18c351cf6
#
_cell.length_a   1.000
_cell.length_b   1.000
_cell.length_c   1.000
_cell.angle_alpha   90.00
_cell.angle_beta   90.00
_cell.angle_gamma   90.00
#
_symmetry.space_group_name_H-M   'P 1'
#
loop_
_entity.id
_entity.type
_entity.pdbx_description
1 polymer ?
#
loop_
_entity_poly.entity_id
_entity_poly.type
_entity_poly.pdbx_seq_one_letter_code
_entity_poly.pdbx_strand_id
1 'polypeptide(L)'
;MLNTPEAMAFLEAVDALEHKHNLSETVGPDYYEPGMMENLAQYLGQFNAETGCGKLRVDVKGLRYENRSQRLERVAVGDSVTIARDQDNPYNPNNFEVLDPWGDSLGTLPAVVCNAMAPIYDSEILHVRAASVSYMERLRERSRYAKQGVLFIEIVFEIHKQIETPNPN
;
A
#
# COMPACT_ATOMS: atom_id res chain seq x y z
N MET A 1 7.37 -10.85 10.69
CA MET A 1 7.68 -12.24 10.37
C MET A 1 6.58 -12.85 9.51
N LEU A 2 6.99 -13.62 8.49
CA LEU A 2 6.07 -14.20 7.50
C LEU A 2 5.25 -15.40 8.02
N ASN A 3 5.44 -15.77 9.28
CA ASN A 3 4.85 -16.98 9.85
C ASN A 3 3.58 -16.73 10.68
N THR A 4 3.00 -15.53 10.61
CA THR A 4 1.72 -15.29 11.28
C THR A 4 0.58 -15.94 10.51
N PRO A 5 -0.49 -16.42 11.19
CA PRO A 5 -1.67 -16.95 10.50
C PRO A 5 -2.27 -15.98 9.49
N GLU A 6 -2.28 -14.69 9.81
CA GLU A 6 -2.80 -13.63 8.95
C GLU A 6 -1.96 -13.50 7.67
N ALA A 7 -0.63 -13.51 7.79
CA ALA A 7 0.26 -13.43 6.64
C ALA A 7 0.12 -14.66 5.73
N MET A 8 0.01 -15.85 6.31
CA MET A 8 -0.20 -17.07 5.55
C MET A 8 -1.53 -17.07 4.82
N ALA A 9 -2.59 -16.62 5.49
CA ALA A 9 -3.93 -16.52 4.88
C ALA A 9 -3.95 -15.49 3.74
N PHE A 10 -3.27 -14.37 3.91
CA PHE A 10 -3.12 -13.35 2.87
C PHE A 10 -2.39 -13.90 1.64
N LEU A 11 -1.26 -14.55 1.85
CA LEU A 11 -0.47 -15.11 0.76
C LEU A 11 -1.25 -16.19 0.00
N GLU A 12 -1.99 -17.05 0.68
CA GLU A 12 -2.84 -18.05 0.05
C GLU A 12 -3.96 -17.40 -0.78
N ALA A 13 -4.59 -16.36 -0.25
CA ALA A 13 -5.66 -15.67 -0.96
C ALA A 13 -5.16 -14.99 -2.23
N VAL A 14 -4.00 -14.34 -2.17
CA VAL A 14 -3.40 -13.68 -3.33
C VAL A 14 -2.92 -14.71 -4.35
N ASP A 15 -2.29 -15.79 -3.91
CA ASP A 15 -1.80 -16.84 -4.79
C ASP A 15 -2.93 -17.47 -5.61
N ALA A 16 -4.05 -17.77 -4.97
CA ALA A 16 -5.22 -18.30 -5.65
C ALA A 16 -5.75 -17.36 -6.74
N LEU A 17 -5.75 -16.07 -6.47
CA LEU A 17 -6.22 -15.05 -7.43
C LEU A 17 -5.20 -14.78 -8.53
N GLU A 18 -3.90 -14.82 -8.23
CA GLU A 18 -2.85 -14.70 -9.23
C GLU A 18 -2.90 -15.83 -10.26
N HIS A 19 -3.11 -17.07 -9.82
CA HIS A 19 -3.27 -18.21 -10.71
C HIS A 19 -4.49 -18.04 -11.62
N LYS A 20 -5.59 -17.56 -11.05
CA LYS A 20 -6.83 -17.35 -11.80
C LYS A 20 -6.70 -16.27 -12.87
N HIS A 21 -5.94 -15.21 -12.60
CA HIS A 21 -5.80 -14.05 -13.47
C HIS A 21 -4.53 -14.05 -14.33
N ASN A 22 -3.67 -15.05 -14.18
CA ASN A 22 -2.38 -15.15 -14.91
C ASN A 22 -1.61 -13.82 -14.88
N LEU A 23 -1.38 -13.28 -13.68
CA LEU A 23 -0.77 -11.94 -13.53
C LEU A 23 0.59 -11.82 -14.20
N SER A 24 1.40 -12.88 -14.17
CA SER A 24 2.69 -12.89 -14.86
C SER A 24 2.57 -12.70 -16.37
N GLU A 25 1.48 -13.15 -16.97
CA GLU A 25 1.20 -12.93 -18.39
C GLU A 25 0.56 -11.57 -18.67
N THR A 26 -0.32 -11.12 -17.76
CA THR A 26 -1.08 -9.88 -17.92
C THR A 26 -0.23 -8.63 -17.69
N VAL A 27 0.62 -8.64 -16.66
CA VAL A 27 1.47 -7.49 -16.29
C VAL A 27 2.87 -7.59 -16.87
N GLY A 28 3.26 -8.76 -17.34
CA GLY A 28 4.57 -9.03 -17.92
C GLY A 28 5.66 -9.32 -16.87
N PRO A 29 6.74 -9.97 -17.31
CA PRO A 29 7.81 -10.38 -16.40
C PRO A 29 8.61 -9.22 -15.79
N ASP A 30 8.53 -8.03 -16.39
CA ASP A 30 9.24 -6.84 -15.90
C ASP A 30 8.57 -6.23 -14.66
N TYR A 31 7.33 -6.57 -14.39
CA TYR A 31 6.53 -5.98 -13.31
C TYR A 31 6.21 -6.96 -12.19
N TYR A 32 6.41 -8.22 -12.40
CA TYR A 32 6.05 -9.25 -11.43
C TYR A 32 7.26 -10.16 -11.15
N GLU A 33 7.76 -10.09 -9.93
CA GLU A 33 8.85 -10.93 -9.46
C GLU A 33 8.36 -11.92 -8.40
N PRO A 34 8.84 -13.18 -8.42
CA PRO A 34 8.56 -14.10 -7.32
C PRO A 34 9.02 -13.51 -5.97
N GLY A 35 8.19 -13.66 -4.96
CA GLY A 35 8.51 -13.15 -3.63
C GLY A 35 8.02 -11.74 -3.33
N MET A 36 7.45 -11.04 -4.30
CA MET A 36 6.90 -9.69 -4.07
C MET A 36 5.81 -9.68 -3.01
N MET A 37 4.94 -10.69 -3.01
CA MET A 37 3.84 -10.77 -2.06
C MET A 37 4.34 -11.00 -0.64
N GLU A 38 5.40 -11.79 -0.48
CA GLU A 38 6.05 -11.98 0.82
C GLU A 38 6.60 -10.67 1.35
N ASN A 39 7.15 -9.82 0.48
CA ASN A 39 7.60 -8.48 0.87
C ASN A 39 6.42 -7.61 1.32
N LEU A 40 5.30 -7.66 0.62
CA LEU A 40 4.10 -6.93 1.01
C LEU A 40 3.54 -7.44 2.34
N ALA A 41 3.54 -8.76 2.54
CA ALA A 41 3.02 -9.39 3.75
C ALA A 41 3.76 -8.95 5.03
N GLN A 42 5.00 -8.46 4.91
CA GLN A 42 5.75 -7.94 6.06
C GLN A 42 5.13 -6.68 6.66
N TYR A 43 4.35 -5.94 5.87
CA TYR A 43 3.65 -4.73 6.31
C TYR A 43 2.24 -5.02 6.81
N LEU A 44 1.83 -6.29 6.77
CA LEU A 44 0.47 -6.70 7.12
C LEU A 44 0.26 -6.62 8.63
N GLY A 45 -0.75 -5.85 9.04
CA GLY A 45 -1.18 -5.78 10.44
C GLY A 45 -2.30 -6.75 10.77
N GLN A 46 -3.28 -6.86 9.87
CA GLN A 46 -4.46 -7.72 10.03
C GLN A 46 -4.90 -8.27 8.67
N PHE A 47 -5.47 -9.45 8.69
CA PHE A 47 -6.15 -10.00 7.51
C PHE A 47 -7.21 -11.02 7.93
N ASN A 48 -8.41 -10.87 7.36
CA ASN A 48 -9.52 -11.80 7.56
C ASN A 48 -9.78 -12.53 6.24
N ALA A 49 -9.52 -13.84 6.23
CA ALA A 49 -9.65 -14.66 5.02
C ALA A 49 -11.10 -14.80 4.56
N GLU A 50 -12.07 -14.70 5.46
CA GLU A 50 -13.49 -14.82 5.11
C GLU A 50 -14.00 -13.62 4.35
N THR A 51 -13.59 -12.42 4.78
CA THR A 51 -14.02 -11.17 4.15
C THR A 51 -13.06 -10.66 3.08
N GLY A 52 -11.81 -11.11 3.09
CA GLY A 52 -10.75 -10.58 2.24
C GLY A 52 -10.22 -9.24 2.71
N CYS A 53 -10.69 -8.72 3.82
CA CYS A 53 -10.30 -7.41 4.35
C CYS A 53 -9.04 -7.51 5.20
N GLY A 54 -8.18 -6.52 5.07
CA GLY A 54 -6.95 -6.45 5.85
C GLY A 54 -6.46 -5.03 6.02
N LYS A 55 -5.36 -4.92 6.75
CA LYS A 55 -4.70 -3.63 7.02
C LYS A 55 -3.20 -3.77 6.80
N LEU A 56 -2.64 -2.80 6.08
CA LEU A 56 -1.20 -2.61 5.95
C LEU A 56 -0.79 -1.41 6.79
N ARG A 57 0.32 -1.54 7.48
CA ARG A 57 0.94 -0.42 8.19
C ARG A 57 2.27 -0.11 7.51
N VAL A 58 2.38 1.08 6.94
CA VAL A 58 3.54 1.46 6.14
C VAL A 58 4.06 2.83 6.56
N ASP A 59 5.36 3.02 6.38
CA ASP A 59 5.99 4.32 6.55
C ASP A 59 5.98 5.06 5.21
N VAL A 60 5.71 6.34 5.26
CA VAL A 60 5.68 7.20 4.07
C VAL A 60 7.09 7.70 3.79
N LYS A 61 7.54 7.54 2.55
CA LYS A 61 8.88 7.94 2.10
C LYS A 61 8.85 9.31 1.44
N GLY A 62 10.00 9.96 1.39
CA GLY A 62 10.17 11.21 0.67
C GLY A 62 9.63 12.45 1.37
N LEU A 63 9.44 12.40 2.68
CA LEU A 63 8.92 13.53 3.46
C LEU A 63 9.79 14.78 3.38
N ARG A 64 11.07 14.63 3.09
CA ARG A 64 12.03 15.74 3.02
C ARG A 64 11.99 16.51 1.70
N TYR A 65 11.33 15.96 0.67
CA TYR A 65 11.30 16.56 -0.66
C TYR A 65 10.17 17.56 -0.77
N GLU A 66 10.37 18.58 -1.62
CA GLU A 66 9.39 19.64 -1.85
C GLU A 66 9.00 20.29 -0.53
N ASN A 67 7.75 20.63 -0.34
CA ASN A 67 7.20 21.22 0.90
C ASN A 67 6.48 20.17 1.77
N ARG A 68 6.83 18.90 1.63
CA ARG A 68 6.14 17.80 2.31
C ARG A 68 6.27 17.87 3.84
N SER A 69 7.44 18.27 4.34
CA SER A 69 7.62 18.46 5.80
C SER A 69 6.72 19.55 6.36
N GLN A 70 6.47 20.61 5.60
CA GLN A 70 5.55 21.67 5.98
C GLN A 70 4.10 21.21 5.95
N ARG A 71 3.74 20.41 4.96
CA ARG A 71 2.40 19.81 4.87
C ARG A 71 2.12 18.88 6.05
N LEU A 72 3.15 18.20 6.53
CA LEU A 72 3.05 17.31 7.70
C LEU A 72 2.60 18.08 8.96
N GLU A 73 2.92 19.36 9.07
CA GLU A 73 2.51 20.19 10.19
C GLU A 73 0.98 20.38 10.30
N ARG A 74 0.26 20.20 9.19
CA ARG A 74 -1.20 20.34 9.14
C ARG A 74 -1.96 19.05 9.37
N VAL A 75 -1.24 17.94 9.48
CA VAL A 75 -1.81 16.59 9.56
C VAL A 75 -1.70 16.08 10.98
N ALA A 76 -2.68 15.32 11.43
CA ALA A 76 -2.71 14.70 12.76
C ALA A 76 -3.03 13.22 12.66
N VAL A 77 -2.66 12.47 13.70
CA VAL A 77 -3.03 11.05 13.82
C VAL A 77 -4.56 10.92 13.71
N GLY A 78 -5.01 9.99 12.90
CA GLY A 78 -6.42 9.77 12.62
C GLY A 78 -6.93 10.47 11.37
N ASP A 79 -6.19 11.44 10.82
CA ASP A 79 -6.59 12.10 9.58
C ASP A 79 -6.60 11.11 8.42
N SER A 80 -7.59 11.24 7.55
CA SER A 80 -7.69 10.45 6.33
C SER A 80 -6.65 10.92 5.31
N VAL A 81 -6.04 9.95 4.63
CA VAL A 81 -5.15 10.21 3.51
C VAL A 81 -5.65 9.42 2.30
N THR A 82 -5.23 9.83 1.11
CA THR A 82 -5.57 9.16 -0.13
C THR A 82 -4.34 8.47 -0.69
N ILE A 83 -4.50 7.23 -1.10
CA ILE A 83 -3.45 6.47 -1.78
C ILE A 83 -3.73 6.57 -3.28
N ALA A 84 -2.90 7.34 -3.98
CA ALA A 84 -3.09 7.65 -5.39
C ALA A 84 -2.09 6.89 -6.26
N ARG A 85 -2.59 6.11 -7.20
CA ARG A 85 -1.76 5.40 -8.19
C ARG A 85 -1.08 6.42 -9.11
N ASP A 86 0.23 6.36 -9.20
CA ASP A 86 1.06 7.30 -9.95
C ASP A 86 1.85 6.56 -11.02
N GLN A 87 1.19 6.21 -12.12
CA GLN A 87 1.76 5.43 -13.22
C GLN A 87 2.80 6.21 -14.02
N ASP A 88 2.69 7.53 -14.01
CA ASP A 88 3.56 8.41 -14.81
C ASP A 88 4.80 8.86 -14.05
N ASN A 89 5.06 8.26 -12.88
CA ASN A 89 6.23 8.58 -12.09
C ASN A 89 7.51 8.21 -12.86
N PRO A 90 8.43 9.17 -13.09
CA PRO A 90 9.62 8.92 -13.90
C PRO A 90 10.63 7.97 -13.25
N TYR A 91 10.55 7.79 -11.93
CA TYR A 91 11.48 6.93 -11.19
C TYR A 91 10.94 5.52 -10.97
N ASN A 92 9.61 5.38 -10.85
CA ASN A 92 8.99 4.08 -10.63
C ASN A 92 7.54 4.11 -11.16
N PRO A 93 7.25 3.42 -12.28
CA PRO A 93 5.88 3.37 -12.82
C PRO A 93 4.89 2.62 -11.92
N ASN A 94 5.38 1.93 -10.89
CA ASN A 94 4.55 1.26 -9.89
C ASN A 94 4.20 2.15 -8.69
N ASN A 95 4.52 3.44 -8.76
CA ASN A 95 4.43 4.34 -7.63
C ASN A 95 3.00 4.59 -7.15
N PHE A 96 2.89 4.81 -5.83
CA PHE A 96 1.68 5.31 -5.16
C PHE A 96 2.07 6.52 -4.34
N GLU A 97 1.37 7.62 -4.54
CA GLU A 97 1.50 8.81 -3.70
C GLU A 97 0.54 8.76 -2.52
N VAL A 98 0.96 9.34 -1.42
CA VAL A 98 0.12 9.55 -0.24
C VAL A 98 -0.27 11.01 -0.22
N LEU A 99 -1.58 11.30 -0.36
CA LEU A 99 -2.11 12.65 -0.39
C LEU A 99 -2.77 12.98 0.95
N ASP A 100 -2.55 14.22 1.40
CA ASP A 100 -3.20 14.73 2.61
C ASP A 100 -4.70 14.97 2.38
N PRO A 101 -5.47 15.36 3.41
CA PRO A 101 -6.90 15.60 3.24
C PRO A 101 -7.25 16.70 2.23
N TRP A 102 -6.30 17.54 1.88
CA TRP A 102 -6.49 18.63 0.91
C TRP A 102 -6.00 18.28 -0.49
N GLY A 103 -5.48 17.06 -0.69
CA GLY A 103 -5.03 16.58 -1.99
C GLY A 103 -3.57 16.84 -2.30
N ASP A 104 -2.79 17.34 -1.36
CA ASP A 104 -1.36 17.61 -1.54
C ASP A 104 -0.52 16.40 -1.15
N SER A 105 0.57 16.16 -1.88
CA SER A 105 1.44 15.01 -1.62
C SER A 105 2.19 15.15 -0.29
N LEU A 106 2.09 14.11 0.53
CA LEU A 106 2.92 13.93 1.73
C LEU A 106 4.16 13.08 1.46
N GLY A 107 4.15 12.33 0.38
CA GLY A 107 5.22 11.43 0.02
C GLY A 107 4.71 10.25 -0.78
N THR A 108 5.46 9.16 -0.73
CA THR A 108 5.15 7.94 -1.47
C THR A 108 5.18 6.73 -0.55
N LEU A 109 4.54 5.64 -0.97
CA LEU A 109 4.70 4.35 -0.33
C LEU A 109 6.14 3.83 -0.58
N PRO A 110 6.67 2.97 0.31
CA PRO A 110 7.98 2.36 0.06
C PRO A 110 8.00 1.63 -1.28
N ALA A 111 9.14 1.64 -1.95
CA ALA A 111 9.27 1.03 -3.28
C ALA A 111 8.88 -0.45 -3.30
N VAL A 112 9.26 -1.21 -2.26
CA VAL A 112 8.90 -2.64 -2.16
C VAL A 112 7.38 -2.84 -2.06
N VAL A 113 6.68 -1.93 -1.38
CA VAL A 113 5.22 -1.96 -1.27
C VAL A 113 4.60 -1.60 -2.63
N CYS A 114 5.09 -0.55 -3.27
CA CYS A 114 4.61 -0.13 -4.59
C CYS A 114 4.73 -1.25 -5.62
N ASN A 115 5.90 -1.88 -5.69
CA ASN A 115 6.18 -2.91 -6.68
C ASN A 115 5.33 -4.16 -6.49
N ALA A 116 5.02 -4.50 -5.24
CA ALA A 116 4.15 -5.64 -4.94
C ALA A 116 2.66 -5.30 -5.13
N MET A 117 2.28 -4.09 -4.77
CA MET A 117 0.88 -3.67 -4.74
C MET A 117 0.36 -3.30 -6.13
N ALA A 118 1.18 -2.66 -6.97
CA ALA A 118 0.72 -2.17 -8.28
C ALA A 118 0.12 -3.28 -9.17
N PRO A 119 0.74 -4.46 -9.32
CA PRO A 119 0.14 -5.50 -10.15
C PRO A 119 -1.23 -5.96 -9.69
N ILE A 120 -1.42 -6.15 -8.39
CA ILE A 120 -2.71 -6.62 -7.85
C ILE A 120 -3.74 -5.49 -7.73
N TYR A 121 -3.28 -4.26 -7.61
CA TYR A 121 -4.14 -3.08 -7.66
C TYR A 121 -4.64 -2.82 -9.07
N ASP A 122 -3.74 -2.82 -10.06
CA ASP A 122 -4.08 -2.55 -11.45
C ASP A 122 -4.95 -3.66 -12.06
N SER A 123 -4.84 -4.89 -11.55
CA SER A 123 -5.66 -6.04 -11.96
C SER A 123 -6.97 -6.14 -11.18
N GLU A 124 -7.28 -5.17 -10.32
CA GLU A 124 -8.51 -5.12 -9.53
C GLU A 124 -8.66 -6.27 -8.53
N ILE A 125 -7.55 -6.92 -8.16
CA ILE A 125 -7.54 -7.94 -7.12
C ILE A 125 -7.57 -7.29 -5.73
N LEU A 126 -6.75 -6.26 -5.53
CA LEU A 126 -6.68 -5.51 -4.28
C LEU A 126 -7.31 -4.13 -4.46
N HIS A 127 -8.24 -3.79 -3.57
CA HIS A 127 -8.85 -2.47 -3.51
C HIS A 127 -8.46 -1.79 -2.20
N VAL A 128 -8.05 -0.53 -2.28
CA VAL A 128 -7.84 0.30 -1.09
C VAL A 128 -9.20 0.89 -0.69
N ARG A 129 -9.62 0.61 0.53
CA ARG A 129 -10.91 1.08 1.06
C ARG A 129 -10.79 2.37 1.85
N ALA A 130 -9.70 2.51 2.60
CA ALA A 130 -9.44 3.70 3.41
C ALA A 130 -7.95 3.74 3.76
N ALA A 131 -7.48 4.92 4.11
CA ALA A 131 -6.15 5.08 4.67
C ALA A 131 -6.17 6.25 5.65
N SER A 132 -5.40 6.13 6.71
CA SER A 132 -5.33 7.16 7.76
C SER A 132 -3.95 7.20 8.39
N VAL A 133 -3.64 8.33 8.99
CA VAL A 133 -2.40 8.51 9.74
C VAL A 133 -2.47 7.69 11.04
N SER A 134 -1.53 6.77 11.22
CA SER A 134 -1.47 5.93 12.43
C SER A 134 -0.42 6.39 13.44
N TYR A 135 0.65 7.03 12.99
CA TYR A 135 1.69 7.57 13.85
C TYR A 135 2.44 8.67 13.09
N MET A 136 2.87 9.70 13.80
CA MET A 136 3.70 10.73 13.20
C MET A 136 4.58 11.42 14.22
N GLU A 137 5.74 11.86 13.75
CA GLU A 137 6.61 12.80 14.44
C GLU A 137 6.91 13.95 13.49
N ARG A 138 6.56 15.17 13.93
CA ARG A 138 6.87 16.36 13.14
C ARG A 138 8.37 16.68 13.22
N LEU A 139 8.87 17.39 12.22
CA LEU A 139 10.28 17.76 12.16
C LEU A 139 10.76 18.46 13.43
N ARG A 140 9.94 19.35 14.00
CA ARG A 140 10.24 20.08 15.25
C ARG A 140 10.30 19.21 16.51
N GLU A 141 9.73 18.02 16.46
CA GLU A 141 9.66 17.07 17.58
C GLU A 141 10.86 16.10 17.59
N ARG A 142 11.69 16.17 16.54
CA ARG A 142 12.84 15.29 16.38
C ARG A 142 14.14 15.99 16.78
N SER A 143 15.20 15.17 16.96
CA SER A 143 16.54 15.68 17.10
C SER A 143 16.89 16.63 15.96
N ARG A 144 17.66 17.70 16.27
CA ARG A 144 18.18 18.64 15.27
C ARG A 144 18.97 17.99 14.12
N TYR A 145 19.39 16.75 14.29
CA TYR A 145 20.07 15.97 13.26
C TYR A 145 19.13 15.24 12.31
N ALA A 146 17.86 15.14 12.67
CA ALA A 146 16.85 14.54 11.82
C ALA A 146 16.43 15.53 10.73
N LYS A 147 16.53 15.12 9.46
CA LYS A 147 16.26 15.97 8.30
C LYS A 147 14.82 15.91 7.81
N GLN A 148 14.00 15.06 8.40
CA GLN A 148 12.60 14.85 8.01
C GLN A 148 11.79 14.35 9.19
N GLY A 149 10.48 14.52 9.12
CA GLY A 149 9.56 13.92 10.07
C GLY A 149 9.44 12.41 9.87
N VAL A 150 8.57 11.81 10.66
CA VAL A 150 8.16 10.40 10.51
C VAL A 150 6.65 10.36 10.31
N LEU A 151 6.20 9.58 9.37
CA LEU A 151 4.79 9.39 9.08
C LEU A 151 4.53 7.92 8.78
N PHE A 152 3.67 7.30 9.60
CA PHE A 152 3.13 5.98 9.35
C PHE A 152 1.65 6.09 9.04
N ILE A 153 1.20 5.34 8.07
CA ILE A 153 -0.22 5.25 7.71
C ILE A 153 -0.68 3.80 7.82
N GLU A 154 -1.98 3.67 8.04
CA GLU A 154 -2.67 2.39 7.98
C GLU A 154 -3.55 2.38 6.75
N ILE A 155 -3.38 1.37 5.90
CA ILE A 155 -4.15 1.21 4.67
C ILE A 155 -5.11 0.04 4.89
N VAL A 156 -6.41 0.33 4.83
CA VAL A 156 -7.45 -0.70 4.85
C VAL A 156 -7.71 -1.13 3.42
N PHE A 157 -7.53 -2.41 3.15
CA PHE A 157 -7.70 -2.98 1.82
C PHE A 157 -8.67 -4.16 1.84
N GLU A 158 -9.13 -4.51 0.66
CA GLU A 158 -9.93 -5.71 0.43
C GLU A 158 -9.36 -6.45 -0.77
N ILE A 159 -9.12 -7.74 -0.59
CA ILE A 159 -8.84 -8.66 -1.70
C ILE A 159 -10.18 -9.08 -2.25
N HIS A 160 -10.43 -8.72 -3.49
CA HIS A 160 -11.70 -9.02 -4.11
C HIS A 160 -11.80 -10.52 -4.41
N LYS A 161 -12.60 -11.22 -3.62
CA LYS A 161 -13.04 -12.54 -4.01
C LYS A 161 -13.95 -12.34 -5.21
N GLN A 162 -13.49 -12.69 -6.41
CA GLN A 162 -14.40 -12.74 -7.52
C GLN A 162 -15.57 -13.63 -7.13
N ILE A 163 -16.69 -12.98 -6.93
CA ILE A 163 -17.95 -13.68 -6.99
C ILE A 163 -17.96 -14.29 -8.39
N GLU A 164 -17.85 -15.60 -8.47
CA GLU A 164 -18.18 -16.27 -9.72
C GLU A 164 -19.55 -15.77 -10.11
N THR A 165 -19.59 -14.93 -11.12
CA THR A 165 -20.86 -14.62 -11.76
C THR A 165 -21.50 -15.96 -12.04
N PRO A 166 -22.66 -16.26 -11.40
CA PRO A 166 -23.34 -17.50 -11.72
C PRO A 166 -23.51 -17.52 -13.23
N ASN A 167 -23.01 -18.58 -13.81
CA ASN A 167 -23.14 -18.81 -15.24
C ASN A 167 -24.62 -18.61 -15.59
N PRO A 168 -24.97 -17.67 -16.50
CA PRO A 168 -26.37 -17.38 -16.78
C PRO A 168 -27.11 -18.51 -17.51
N ASN A 169 -26.52 -19.66 -17.56
CA ASN A 169 -27.18 -20.87 -18.04
C ASN A 169 -27.52 -21.81 -16.91
#